data_69a91c8b9dcacc140b3f705816b5d5a6
#
_entry.id   69a91c8b9dcacc140b3f705816b5d5a6
#
_cell.length_a   1.000
_cell.length_b   1.000
_cell.length_c   1.000
_cell.angle_alpha   90.00
_cell.angle_beta   90.00
_cell.angle_gamma   90.00
#
_symmetry.space_group_name_H-M   'P 1'
#
loop_
_entity.id
_entity.type
_entity.pdbx_description
1 polymer ?
#
loop_
_entity_poly.entity_id
_entity_poly.type
_entity_poly.pdbx_seq_one_letter_code
_entity_poly.pdbx_strand_id
1 'polypeptide(L)'
;VHDWGGMIGIAGAMKAGKKIDGLVVMNTAITAPKDGFKPTWFHSLSQVPLISSFLFRGLNFPLSFLNRFASVPGSFDSETMKAYKYPLRKFKDNCGPLALARMVPNSMHHPSVPLEQEIEAYLKSYTGPAQIVWGMNDPVMWKLRRRTSRLLPQAKVVKTQAGHFVQEETPAEVITAIK
;
A
#
# COMPACT_ATOMS: atom_id res chain seq x y z
N VAL A 1 3.60 -8.42 2.23
CA VAL A 1 3.19 -7.02 2.54
C VAL A 1 2.51 -6.40 1.34
N HIS A 2 1.46 -5.60 1.56
CA HIS A 2 0.65 -4.94 0.54
C HIS A 2 0.23 -3.54 1.03
N ASP A 3 0.13 -2.59 0.12
CA ASP A 3 -0.28 -1.20 0.39
C ASP A 3 0.40 -0.61 1.64
N TRP A 4 -0.32 -0.03 2.59
CA TRP A 4 0.22 0.44 3.87
C TRP A 4 0.91 -0.64 4.70
N GLY A 5 0.53 -1.93 4.51
CA GLY A 5 1.21 -3.07 5.13
C GLY A 5 2.69 -3.18 4.75
N GLY A 6 3.12 -2.59 3.64
CA GLY A 6 4.54 -2.50 3.28
C GLY A 6 5.32 -1.67 4.28
N MET A 7 4.92 -0.41 4.49
CA MET A 7 5.57 0.49 5.45
C MET A 7 5.42 0.00 6.89
N ILE A 8 4.19 -0.30 7.31
CA ILE A 8 3.88 -0.68 8.69
C ILE A 8 4.53 -2.01 9.05
N GLY A 9 4.43 -3.02 8.18
CA GLY A 9 4.96 -4.35 8.45
C GLY A 9 6.48 -4.39 8.51
N ILE A 10 7.16 -3.72 7.58
CA ILE A 10 8.63 -3.66 7.56
C ILE A 10 9.14 -2.83 8.74
N ALA A 11 8.56 -1.66 9.00
CA ALA A 11 8.93 -0.85 10.16
C ALA A 11 8.71 -1.59 11.48
N GLY A 12 7.60 -2.32 11.60
CA GLY A 12 7.31 -3.16 12.77
C GLY A 12 8.36 -4.24 12.99
N ALA A 13 8.74 -4.97 11.95
CA ALA A 13 9.78 -5.99 12.00
C ALA A 13 11.14 -5.39 12.39
N MET A 14 11.53 -4.27 11.77
CA MET A 14 12.77 -3.55 12.08
C MET A 14 12.81 -3.11 13.55
N LYS A 15 11.77 -2.44 14.05
CA LYS A 15 11.70 -1.91 15.41
C LYS A 15 11.60 -3.01 16.47
N ALA A 16 11.01 -4.15 16.12
CA ALA A 16 10.98 -5.34 16.99
C ALA A 16 12.28 -6.15 16.96
N GLY A 17 13.28 -5.74 16.19
CA GLY A 17 14.53 -6.50 16.01
C GLY A 17 14.30 -7.90 15.41
N LYS A 18 13.21 -8.09 14.66
CA LYS A 18 12.88 -9.38 14.06
C LYS A 18 13.56 -9.53 12.71
N LYS A 19 14.20 -10.68 12.50
CA LYS A 19 14.71 -11.07 11.21
C LYS A 19 13.54 -11.34 10.25
N ILE A 20 13.63 -10.83 9.04
CA ILE A 20 12.71 -11.17 7.95
C ILE A 20 13.35 -12.33 7.19
N ASP A 21 12.75 -13.51 7.26
CA ASP A 21 13.27 -14.72 6.60
C ASP A 21 12.89 -14.78 5.12
N GLY A 22 11.79 -14.16 4.74
CA GLY A 22 11.34 -14.03 3.35
C GLY A 22 10.41 -12.83 3.19
N LEU A 23 10.42 -12.20 2.01
CA LEU A 23 9.66 -10.99 1.74
C LEU A 23 8.88 -11.10 0.43
N VAL A 24 7.56 -11.09 0.51
CA VAL A 24 6.68 -10.96 -0.65
C VAL A 24 6.09 -9.56 -0.67
N VAL A 25 6.38 -8.80 -1.73
CA VAL A 25 5.97 -7.41 -1.89
C VAL A 25 4.91 -7.28 -2.97
N MET A 26 3.76 -6.72 -2.62
CA MET A 26 2.63 -6.52 -3.52
C MET A 26 2.19 -5.06 -3.48
N ASN A 27 2.04 -4.42 -4.62
CA ASN A 27 1.50 -3.05 -4.80
C ASN A 27 1.59 -2.15 -3.56
N THR A 28 2.79 -1.73 -3.20
CA THR A 28 3.07 -0.94 -2.00
C THR A 28 4.14 0.14 -2.27
N ALA A 29 4.15 1.17 -1.43
CA ALA A 29 5.18 2.19 -1.40
C ALA A 29 6.16 1.89 -0.25
N ILE A 30 7.34 1.34 -0.57
CA ILE A 30 8.41 1.01 0.39
C ILE A 30 9.68 1.81 0.12
N THR A 31 9.53 2.95 -0.53
CA THR A 31 10.65 3.84 -0.88
C THR A 31 10.31 5.26 -0.46
N ALA A 32 11.24 5.96 0.15
CA ALA A 32 11.08 7.35 0.53
C ALA A 32 10.76 8.26 -0.68
N PRO A 33 10.05 9.35 -0.50
CA PRO A 33 9.81 10.31 -1.57
C PRO A 33 11.14 10.88 -2.07
N LYS A 34 11.13 11.39 -3.30
CA LYS A 34 12.23 12.18 -3.85
C LYS A 34 11.89 13.66 -3.82
N ASP A 35 12.91 14.51 -3.93
CA ASP A 35 12.71 15.94 -4.09
C ASP A 35 11.74 16.22 -5.25
N GLY A 36 10.82 17.13 -5.02
CA GLY A 36 9.75 17.44 -5.97
C GLY A 36 8.58 16.44 -6.01
N PHE A 37 8.56 15.44 -5.14
CA PHE A 37 7.38 14.58 -5.00
C PHE A 37 6.14 15.41 -4.65
N LYS A 38 5.04 15.13 -5.36
CA LYS A 38 3.73 15.71 -5.08
C LYS A 38 2.73 14.58 -4.80
N PRO A 39 1.95 14.67 -3.72
CA PRO A 39 0.89 13.72 -3.45
C PRO A 39 -0.17 13.80 -4.55
N THR A 40 -0.91 12.71 -4.75
CA THR A 40 -2.05 12.71 -5.65
C THR A 40 -3.18 13.59 -5.11
N TRP A 41 -4.12 14.00 -5.97
CA TRP A 41 -5.29 14.77 -5.56
C TRP A 41 -6.07 14.11 -4.40
N PHE A 42 -6.12 12.76 -4.38
CA PHE A 42 -6.74 11.97 -3.32
C PHE A 42 -6.11 12.25 -1.95
N HIS A 43 -4.77 12.25 -1.87
CA HIS A 43 -4.06 12.55 -0.63
C HIS A 43 -4.16 14.02 -0.27
N SER A 44 -4.16 14.93 -1.25
CA SER A 44 -4.39 16.35 -1.00
C SER A 44 -5.79 16.60 -0.42
N LEU A 45 -6.81 15.88 -0.90
CA LEU A 45 -8.17 15.95 -0.36
C LEU A 45 -8.24 15.51 1.11
N SER A 46 -7.42 14.53 1.51
CA SER A 46 -7.36 14.07 2.91
C SER A 46 -6.91 15.18 3.89
N GLN A 47 -6.20 16.17 3.41
CA GLN A 47 -5.70 17.29 4.22
C GLN A 47 -6.73 18.40 4.44
N VAL A 48 -7.84 18.41 3.70
CA VAL A 48 -8.88 19.46 3.83
C VAL A 48 -9.76 19.15 5.05
N PRO A 49 -9.74 19.99 6.12
CA PRO A 49 -10.54 19.76 7.31
C PRO A 49 -12.05 19.65 6.99
N LEU A 50 -12.80 18.99 7.83
CA LEU A 50 -14.24 18.74 7.70
C LEU A 50 -14.62 17.93 6.45
N ILE A 51 -14.25 18.37 5.25
CA ILE A 51 -14.53 17.67 3.98
C ILE A 51 -13.93 16.28 4.01
N SER A 52 -12.65 16.16 4.36
CA SER A 52 -12.00 14.84 4.46
C SER A 52 -12.65 13.96 5.52
N SER A 53 -13.03 14.52 6.67
CA SER A 53 -13.74 13.76 7.71
C SER A 53 -15.08 13.25 7.22
N PHE A 54 -15.86 14.06 6.53
CA PHE A 54 -17.13 13.65 5.95
C PHE A 54 -16.94 12.56 4.88
N LEU A 55 -16.05 12.74 3.92
CA LEU A 55 -15.84 11.79 2.83
C LEU A 55 -15.23 10.48 3.32
N PHE A 56 -14.15 10.54 4.10
CA PHE A 56 -13.41 9.35 4.51
C PHE A 56 -14.14 8.59 5.62
N ARG A 57 -14.66 9.30 6.62
CA ARG A 57 -15.26 8.69 7.81
C ARG A 57 -16.76 8.50 7.68
N GLY A 58 -17.47 9.43 7.03
CA GLY A 58 -18.92 9.34 6.84
C GLY A 58 -19.32 8.44 5.68
N LEU A 59 -18.68 8.60 4.52
CA LEU A 59 -19.05 7.89 3.29
C LEU A 59 -18.16 6.67 3.01
N ASN A 60 -17.10 6.43 3.80
CA ASN A 60 -16.08 5.40 3.54
C ASN A 60 -15.55 5.48 2.09
N PHE A 61 -15.32 6.72 1.63
CA PHE A 61 -14.92 7.04 0.26
C PHE A 61 -13.68 6.27 -0.21
N PRO A 62 -12.60 6.08 0.61
CA PRO A 62 -11.41 5.37 0.16
C PRO A 62 -11.70 3.96 -0.35
N LEU A 63 -12.47 3.16 0.40
CA LEU A 63 -12.78 1.79 0.00
C LEU A 63 -13.66 1.76 -1.26
N SER A 64 -14.66 2.63 -1.32
CA SER A 64 -15.55 2.73 -2.49
C SER A 64 -14.78 3.18 -3.74
N PHE A 65 -13.85 4.14 -3.60
CA PHE A 65 -13.00 4.61 -4.68
C PHE A 65 -12.05 3.52 -5.17
N LEU A 66 -11.34 2.84 -4.25
CA LEU A 66 -10.40 1.78 -4.62
C LEU A 66 -11.12 0.63 -5.32
N ASN A 67 -12.27 0.19 -4.80
CA ASN A 67 -13.05 -0.86 -5.45
C ASN A 67 -13.52 -0.46 -6.87
N ARG A 68 -13.94 0.78 -7.04
CA ARG A 68 -14.49 1.23 -8.34
C ARG A 68 -13.43 1.52 -9.40
N PHE A 69 -12.26 2.02 -9.00
CA PHE A 69 -11.26 2.56 -9.91
C PHE A 69 -9.89 1.86 -9.87
N ALA A 70 -9.62 1.11 -8.81
CA ALA A 70 -8.33 0.46 -8.63
C ALA A 70 -8.39 -1.06 -8.61
N SER A 71 -9.59 -1.66 -8.74
CA SER A 71 -9.79 -3.10 -8.88
C SER A 71 -10.17 -3.46 -10.31
N VAL A 72 -9.88 -4.70 -10.69
CA VAL A 72 -10.43 -5.27 -11.93
C VAL A 72 -11.95 -5.41 -11.78
N PRO A 73 -12.76 -4.97 -12.75
CA PRO A 73 -14.20 -5.08 -12.66
C PRO A 73 -14.65 -6.52 -12.39
N GLY A 74 -15.49 -6.71 -11.37
CA GLY A 74 -16.01 -8.02 -10.98
C GLY A 74 -15.11 -8.84 -10.04
N SER A 75 -13.92 -8.36 -9.69
CA SER A 75 -13.02 -9.06 -8.75
C SER A 75 -13.53 -9.10 -7.31
N PHE A 76 -14.40 -8.16 -6.95
CA PHE A 76 -15.06 -8.12 -5.64
C PHE A 76 -16.52 -8.54 -5.77
N ASP A 77 -16.85 -9.72 -5.25
CA ASP A 77 -18.24 -10.08 -5.03
C ASP A 77 -18.84 -9.37 -3.80
N SER A 78 -20.13 -9.60 -3.58
CA SER A 78 -20.85 -8.94 -2.48
C SER A 78 -20.34 -9.36 -1.09
N GLU A 79 -19.89 -10.60 -0.94
CA GLU A 79 -19.39 -11.14 0.34
C GLU A 79 -18.00 -10.57 0.66
N THR A 80 -17.10 -10.57 -0.30
CA THR A 80 -15.78 -9.94 -0.18
C THR A 80 -15.92 -8.46 0.20
N MET A 81 -16.82 -7.73 -0.49
CA MET A 81 -17.06 -6.33 -0.18
C MET A 81 -17.65 -6.12 1.22
N LYS A 82 -18.54 -7.00 1.70
CA LYS A 82 -19.04 -6.96 3.07
C LYS A 82 -17.93 -7.18 4.08
N ALA A 83 -17.00 -8.11 3.82
CA ALA A 83 -15.84 -8.37 4.69
C ALA A 83 -14.95 -7.14 4.81
N TYR A 84 -14.59 -6.50 3.70
CA TYR A 84 -13.80 -5.26 3.71
C TYR A 84 -14.51 -4.10 4.43
N LYS A 85 -15.83 -3.97 4.28
CA LYS A 85 -16.63 -2.93 4.96
C LYS A 85 -16.84 -3.22 6.45
N TYR A 86 -16.75 -4.46 6.89
CA TYR A 86 -17.09 -4.86 8.25
C TYR A 86 -16.31 -4.07 9.34
N PRO A 87 -14.98 -3.90 9.28
CA PRO A 87 -14.23 -3.12 10.26
C PRO A 87 -14.48 -1.61 10.14
N LEU A 88 -15.09 -1.14 9.06
CA LEU A 88 -15.27 0.27 8.72
C LEU A 88 -16.75 0.71 8.76
N ARG A 89 -17.57 0.08 9.62
CA ARG A 89 -19.03 0.32 9.66
C ARG A 89 -19.43 1.59 10.41
N LYS A 90 -18.60 2.04 11.34
CA LYS A 90 -18.93 3.18 12.19
C LYS A 90 -18.02 4.35 11.86
N PHE A 91 -18.56 5.57 11.98
CA PHE A 91 -17.80 6.80 11.76
C PHE A 91 -16.48 6.86 12.55
N LYS A 92 -16.46 6.38 13.79
CA LYS A 92 -15.24 6.32 14.60
C LYS A 92 -14.21 5.32 14.07
N ASP A 93 -14.66 4.21 13.48
CA ASP A 93 -13.78 3.15 12.99
C ASP A 93 -13.08 3.58 11.68
N ASN A 94 -13.66 4.51 10.94
CA ASN A 94 -13.11 5.07 9.69
C ASN A 94 -12.03 6.14 9.91
N CYS A 95 -11.55 6.35 11.14
CA CYS A 95 -10.42 7.25 11.37
C CYS A 95 -9.11 6.71 10.78
N GLY A 96 -8.92 5.37 10.75
CA GLY A 96 -7.74 4.73 10.19
C GLY A 96 -7.47 5.10 8.73
N PRO A 97 -8.39 4.87 7.79
CA PRO A 97 -8.21 5.25 6.39
C PRO A 97 -7.87 6.73 6.19
N LEU A 98 -8.48 7.63 6.97
CA LEU A 98 -8.16 9.05 6.91
C LEU A 98 -6.74 9.34 7.44
N ALA A 99 -6.36 8.72 8.57
CA ALA A 99 -5.03 8.89 9.15
C ALA A 99 -3.96 8.39 8.18
N LEU A 100 -4.13 7.21 7.59
CA LEU A 100 -3.22 6.65 6.59
C LEU A 100 -3.07 7.58 5.38
N ALA A 101 -4.17 8.09 4.82
CA ALA A 101 -4.10 9.03 3.70
C ALA A 101 -3.33 10.32 4.05
N ARG A 102 -3.41 10.79 5.30
CA ARG A 102 -2.67 11.95 5.81
C ARG A 102 -1.19 11.68 6.09
N MET A 103 -0.81 10.43 6.26
CA MET A 103 0.59 10.02 6.46
C MET A 103 1.40 9.98 5.16
N VAL A 104 0.76 10.10 3.99
CA VAL A 104 1.48 10.22 2.73
C VAL A 104 2.21 11.57 2.70
N PRO A 105 3.54 11.59 2.52
CA PRO A 105 4.31 12.82 2.51
C PRO A 105 3.81 13.83 1.47
N ASN A 106 3.73 15.08 1.85
CA ASN A 106 3.46 16.21 0.95
C ASN A 106 4.71 17.08 0.72
N SER A 107 5.76 16.82 1.46
CA SER A 107 7.07 17.47 1.36
C SER A 107 8.14 16.58 2.00
N MET A 108 9.42 16.91 1.78
CA MET A 108 10.55 16.23 2.42
C MET A 108 10.62 16.46 3.94
N HIS A 109 9.90 17.46 4.46
CA HIS A 109 9.81 17.75 5.91
C HIS A 109 8.65 17.02 6.59
N HIS A 110 7.89 16.19 5.87
CA HIS A 110 6.78 15.45 6.44
C HIS A 110 7.27 14.43 7.49
N PRO A 111 6.57 14.29 8.65
CA PRO A 111 7.01 13.41 9.75
C PRO A 111 7.21 11.92 9.38
N SER A 112 6.58 11.44 8.32
CA SER A 112 6.75 10.05 7.83
C SER A 112 8.07 9.83 7.09
N VAL A 113 8.70 10.88 6.54
CA VAL A 113 9.86 10.75 5.66
C VAL A 113 11.07 10.09 6.34
N PRO A 114 11.45 10.42 7.58
CA PRO A 114 12.57 9.75 8.23
C PRO A 114 12.38 8.23 8.32
N LEU A 115 11.20 7.77 8.72
CA LEU A 115 10.89 6.33 8.80
C LEU A 115 10.91 5.67 7.41
N GLU A 116 10.41 6.34 6.39
CA GLU A 116 10.45 5.83 5.01
C GLU A 116 11.90 5.69 4.51
N GLN A 117 12.78 6.62 4.88
CA GLN A 117 14.22 6.54 4.58
C GLN A 117 14.89 5.39 5.32
N GLU A 118 14.56 5.16 6.60
CA GLU A 118 15.05 4.02 7.37
C GLU A 118 14.64 2.69 6.73
N ILE A 119 13.38 2.56 6.31
CA ILE A 119 12.86 1.37 5.62
C ILE A 119 13.60 1.17 4.30
N GLU A 120 13.78 2.22 3.50
CA GLU A 120 14.51 2.14 2.23
C GLU A 120 15.97 1.71 2.45
N ALA A 121 16.63 2.24 3.47
CA ALA A 121 18.00 1.85 3.84
C ALA A 121 18.09 0.39 4.28
N TYR A 122 17.15 -0.05 5.13
CA TYR A 122 17.06 -1.44 5.56
C TYR A 122 16.88 -2.39 4.38
N LEU A 123 15.96 -2.09 3.46
CA LEU A 123 15.69 -2.93 2.31
C LEU A 123 16.86 -2.96 1.30
N LYS A 124 17.64 -1.90 1.19
CA LYS A 124 18.90 -1.90 0.41
C LYS A 124 19.93 -2.89 0.95
N SER A 125 19.94 -3.13 2.25
CA SER A 125 20.82 -4.11 2.90
C SER A 125 20.21 -5.51 3.01
N TYR A 126 18.94 -5.68 2.63
CA TYR A 126 18.25 -6.96 2.73
C TYR A 126 18.71 -7.91 1.62
N THR A 127 19.31 -9.04 2.00
CA THR A 127 19.82 -10.08 1.09
C THR A 127 19.03 -11.37 1.12
N GLY A 128 17.96 -11.41 1.94
CA GLY A 128 17.11 -12.59 2.07
C GLY A 128 16.25 -12.86 0.82
N PRO A 129 15.54 -14.01 0.80
CA PRO A 129 14.60 -14.34 -0.27
C PRO A 129 13.55 -13.24 -0.43
N ALA A 130 13.31 -12.82 -1.68
CA ALA A 130 12.31 -11.81 -1.97
C ALA A 130 11.56 -12.13 -3.27
N GLN A 131 10.27 -11.84 -3.29
CA GLN A 131 9.44 -11.88 -4.48
C GLN A 131 8.59 -10.61 -4.58
N ILE A 132 8.32 -10.18 -5.80
CA ILE A 132 7.48 -9.03 -6.09
C ILE A 132 6.34 -9.51 -6.97
N VAL A 133 5.11 -9.50 -6.47
CA VAL A 133 3.89 -9.77 -7.24
C VAL A 133 3.19 -8.44 -7.46
N TRP A 134 3.03 -8.02 -8.72
CA TRP A 134 2.58 -6.67 -9.01
C TRP A 134 1.41 -6.62 -9.97
N GLY A 135 0.30 -6.05 -9.51
CA GLY A 135 -0.86 -5.72 -10.33
C GLY A 135 -0.57 -4.51 -11.21
N MET A 136 -0.51 -4.73 -12.51
CA MET A 136 -0.13 -3.71 -13.49
C MET A 136 -1.26 -2.73 -13.81
N ASN A 137 -2.52 -3.10 -13.51
CA ASN A 137 -3.69 -2.25 -13.69
C ASN A 137 -4.01 -1.38 -12.47
N ASP A 138 -3.17 -1.39 -11.44
CA ASP A 138 -3.29 -0.50 -10.29
C ASP A 138 -2.95 0.95 -10.70
N PRO A 139 -3.91 1.88 -10.73
CA PRO A 139 -3.65 3.26 -11.14
C PRO A 139 -2.85 4.05 -10.11
N VAL A 140 -2.79 3.55 -8.85
CA VAL A 140 -2.12 4.23 -7.73
C VAL A 140 -0.65 3.85 -7.66
N MET A 141 -0.36 2.53 -7.70
CA MET A 141 0.97 1.99 -7.36
C MET A 141 1.78 1.50 -8.58
N TRP A 142 1.22 1.42 -9.79
CA TRP A 142 1.90 0.81 -10.94
C TRP A 142 3.29 1.38 -11.23
N LYS A 143 3.49 2.68 -11.03
CA LYS A 143 4.77 3.36 -11.25
C LYS A 143 5.85 2.97 -10.23
N LEU A 144 5.45 2.55 -9.03
CA LEU A 144 6.39 2.23 -7.94
C LEU A 144 7.10 0.89 -8.15
N ARG A 145 6.55 -0.02 -8.95
CA ARG A 145 7.15 -1.32 -9.23
C ARG A 145 8.63 -1.22 -9.61
N ARG A 146 8.97 -0.29 -10.52
CA ARG A 146 10.37 -0.13 -10.97
C ARG A 146 11.30 0.29 -9.83
N ARG A 147 10.84 1.13 -8.92
CA ARG A 147 11.63 1.53 -7.74
C ARG A 147 11.79 0.35 -6.78
N THR A 148 10.70 -0.36 -6.51
CA THR A 148 10.70 -1.59 -5.69
C THR A 148 11.66 -2.64 -6.24
N SER A 149 11.64 -2.91 -7.55
CA SER A 149 12.55 -3.87 -8.18
C SER A 149 14.03 -3.44 -8.13
N ARG A 150 14.32 -2.13 -8.14
CA ARG A 150 15.69 -1.63 -7.95
C ARG A 150 16.15 -1.73 -6.50
N LEU A 151 15.23 -1.65 -5.57
CA LEU A 151 15.50 -1.76 -4.15
C LEU A 151 15.78 -3.20 -3.73
N LEU A 152 15.12 -4.16 -4.37
CA LEU A 152 15.25 -5.60 -4.14
C LEU A 152 15.70 -6.30 -5.44
N PRO A 153 16.96 -6.13 -5.86
CA PRO A 153 17.45 -6.64 -7.16
C PRO A 153 17.45 -8.17 -7.23
N GLN A 154 17.51 -8.87 -6.09
CA GLN A 154 17.43 -10.33 -6.00
C GLN A 154 16.00 -10.86 -6.16
N ALA A 155 14.97 -10.00 -6.07
CA ALA A 155 13.59 -10.44 -6.08
C ALA A 155 13.14 -10.88 -7.48
N LYS A 156 12.50 -12.05 -7.56
CA LYS A 156 11.74 -12.45 -8.75
C LYS A 156 10.51 -11.56 -8.89
N VAL A 157 10.29 -11.02 -10.09
CA VAL A 157 9.16 -10.11 -10.36
C VAL A 157 8.10 -10.84 -11.18
N VAL A 158 6.92 -11.02 -10.60
CA VAL A 158 5.72 -11.52 -11.24
C VAL A 158 4.79 -10.34 -11.53
N LYS A 159 4.51 -10.08 -12.80
CA LYS A 159 3.56 -9.06 -13.24
C LYS A 159 2.22 -9.72 -13.52
N THR A 160 1.15 -9.21 -12.95
CA THR A 160 -0.22 -9.71 -13.16
C THR A 160 -1.09 -8.63 -13.79
N GLN A 161 -2.26 -9.00 -14.28
CA GLN A 161 -3.27 -8.05 -14.76
C GLN A 161 -4.17 -7.56 -13.62
N ALA A 162 -3.82 -7.82 -12.36
CA ALA A 162 -4.54 -7.32 -11.21
C ALA A 162 -4.48 -5.79 -11.12
N GLY A 163 -5.47 -5.22 -10.46
CA GLY A 163 -5.46 -3.86 -9.97
C GLY A 163 -4.73 -3.75 -8.63
N HIS A 164 -5.33 -2.98 -7.72
CA HIS A 164 -4.72 -2.70 -6.41
C HIS A 164 -4.77 -3.92 -5.45
N PHE A 165 -5.86 -4.68 -5.47
CA PHE A 165 -6.08 -5.78 -4.53
C PHE A 165 -5.55 -7.12 -5.07
N VAL A 166 -4.24 -7.19 -5.24
CA VAL A 166 -3.54 -8.35 -5.82
C VAL A 166 -3.91 -9.67 -5.15
N GLN A 167 -4.10 -9.67 -3.83
CA GLN A 167 -4.48 -10.86 -3.05
C GLN A 167 -5.88 -11.39 -3.38
N GLU A 168 -6.79 -10.52 -3.83
CA GLU A 168 -8.15 -10.91 -4.23
C GLU A 168 -8.22 -11.27 -5.71
N GLU A 169 -7.42 -10.59 -6.53
CA GLU A 169 -7.52 -10.65 -7.98
C GLU A 169 -6.62 -11.73 -8.60
N THR A 170 -5.49 -12.03 -7.94
CA THR A 170 -4.52 -13.07 -8.40
C THR A 170 -3.96 -13.85 -7.22
N PRO A 171 -4.81 -14.54 -6.44
CA PRO A 171 -4.38 -15.29 -5.24
C PRO A 171 -3.42 -16.44 -5.56
N ALA A 172 -3.52 -17.06 -6.73
CA ALA A 172 -2.65 -18.16 -7.12
C ALA A 172 -1.18 -17.73 -7.25
N GLU A 173 -0.92 -16.58 -7.86
CA GLU A 173 0.40 -15.99 -8.00
C GLU A 173 0.97 -15.57 -6.64
N VAL A 174 0.12 -15.04 -5.76
CA VAL A 174 0.52 -14.67 -4.38
C VAL A 174 0.89 -15.92 -3.58
N ILE A 175 0.09 -16.97 -3.63
CA ILE A 175 0.37 -18.26 -2.96
C ILE A 175 1.68 -18.86 -3.49
N THR A 176 1.90 -18.82 -4.81
CA THR A 176 3.13 -19.31 -5.42
C THR A 176 4.36 -18.54 -4.96
N ALA A 177 4.20 -17.22 -4.74
CA ALA A 177 5.28 -16.38 -4.26
C ALA A 177 5.62 -16.59 -2.77
N ILE A 178 4.69 -17.11 -1.97
CA ILE A 178 4.88 -17.39 -0.54
C ILE A 178 5.57 -18.74 -0.33
N LYS A 179 5.34 -19.71 -1.19
CA LYS A 179 5.95 -21.06 -1.16
C LYS A 179 7.42 -21.04 -1.59
#